data_429c033ab283cde1ed3db1c400002a27
#
_entry.id   429c033ab283cde1ed3db1c400002a27
#
_cell.length_a   1.000
_cell.length_b   1.000
_cell.length_c   1.000
_cell.angle_alpha   90.00
_cell.angle_beta   90.00
_cell.angle_gamma   90.00
#
_symmetry.space_group_name_H-M   'P 1'
#
loop_
_entity.id
_entity.type
_entity.pdbx_description
1 polymer ?
#
loop_
_entity_poly.entity_id
_entity_poly.type
_entity_poly.pdbx_seq_one_letter_code
_entity_poly.pdbx_strand_id
1 'polypeptide(L)'
;MILPSNPGPIGIFDSGYGGLTILHGLRQMLPQYDYMYLGDNARAPYGSRSFEVVYKFTRQAVLKLFSMGCHLVILGCNTASAKALRSIQQRDIPELDPERRVLGIIRPTAEVIGTLTKSRHVGILATEGTIKSESYKMEIGKLWPDIQVSGVACPLWAAIVEVNEADSPGADYFVKKRIDQLMRMDEDIDTIILGCTHYPLLMSSIVKNLPDGVRVVPQGQYVANSLQDYLQRHPKMEQMVTKGGSCKYLTTESEEKFKESALIFLHEQVDVTHVDLE
;
A
#
# COMPACT_ATOMS: atom_id res chain seq x y z
N MET A 1 -26.54 -25.04 -8.24
CA MET A 1 -25.16 -25.51 -8.15
C MET A 1 -24.32 -24.41 -8.78
N ILE A 2 -23.68 -23.57 -7.95
CA ILE A 2 -22.76 -22.54 -8.45
C ILE A 2 -21.54 -23.32 -8.93
N LEU A 3 -21.21 -23.24 -10.22
CA LEU A 3 -19.98 -23.81 -10.76
C LEU A 3 -18.80 -23.21 -9.95
N PRO A 4 -17.81 -24.00 -9.52
CA PRO A 4 -16.64 -23.43 -8.87
C PRO A 4 -16.04 -22.41 -9.82
N SER A 5 -15.91 -21.17 -9.36
CA SER A 5 -15.27 -20.12 -10.14
C SER A 5 -13.83 -20.54 -10.43
N ASN A 6 -13.38 -20.37 -11.68
CA ASN A 6 -12.01 -20.71 -12.05
C ASN A 6 -11.01 -19.86 -11.23
N PRO A 7 -9.86 -20.41 -10.83
CA PRO A 7 -8.80 -19.64 -10.21
C PRO A 7 -8.41 -18.41 -11.06
N GLY A 8 -8.01 -17.34 -10.41
CA GLY A 8 -7.60 -16.10 -11.06
C GLY A 8 -6.37 -15.46 -10.42
N PRO A 9 -5.82 -14.37 -10.99
CA PRO A 9 -4.65 -13.70 -10.44
C PRO A 9 -4.95 -13.02 -9.11
N ILE A 10 -3.93 -12.76 -8.32
CA ILE A 10 -4.01 -11.88 -7.14
C ILE A 10 -4.14 -10.45 -7.63
N GLY A 11 -5.27 -9.80 -7.32
CA GLY A 11 -5.50 -8.39 -7.64
C GLY A 11 -4.72 -7.47 -6.69
N ILE A 12 -4.10 -6.42 -7.23
CA ILE A 12 -3.45 -5.37 -6.45
C ILE A 12 -4.00 -4.04 -6.90
N PHE A 13 -4.61 -3.33 -5.99
CA PHE A 13 -5.17 -2.00 -6.26
C PHE A 13 -4.35 -0.91 -5.59
N ASP A 14 -4.03 0.12 -6.32
CA ASP A 14 -3.50 1.38 -5.78
C ASP A 14 -4.22 2.60 -6.39
N SER A 15 -4.19 3.70 -5.66
CA SER A 15 -4.74 4.98 -6.13
C SER A 15 -3.93 5.64 -7.24
N GLY A 16 -2.73 5.14 -7.53
CA GLY A 16 -1.81 5.72 -8.48
C GLY A 16 -0.70 4.75 -8.89
N TYR A 17 0.54 5.20 -8.75
CA TYR A 17 1.73 4.41 -9.13
C TYR A 17 2.45 3.79 -7.92
N GLY A 18 2.27 4.34 -6.72
CA GLY A 18 3.03 3.95 -5.54
C GLY A 18 2.90 2.48 -5.16
N GLY A 19 1.73 1.88 -5.38
CA GLY A 19 1.49 0.46 -5.14
C GLY A 19 2.37 -0.49 -5.97
N LEU A 20 3.04 0.01 -7.01
CA LEU A 20 4.06 -0.75 -7.74
C LEU A 20 5.23 -1.17 -6.82
N THR A 21 5.55 -0.41 -5.78
CA THR A 21 6.55 -0.80 -4.77
C THR A 21 6.10 -2.01 -3.96
N ILE A 22 4.79 -2.12 -3.67
CA ILE A 22 4.20 -3.28 -3.01
C ILE A 22 4.21 -4.48 -3.96
N LEU A 23 3.75 -4.30 -5.20
CA LEU A 23 3.80 -5.33 -6.24
C LEU A 23 5.22 -5.86 -6.45
N HIS A 24 6.22 -4.97 -6.49
CA HIS A 24 7.63 -5.38 -6.61
C HIS A 24 8.04 -6.32 -5.47
N GLY A 25 7.76 -5.96 -4.22
CA GLY A 25 8.04 -6.83 -3.07
C GLY A 25 7.31 -8.18 -3.13
N LEU A 26 6.06 -8.19 -3.58
CA LEU A 26 5.28 -9.41 -3.78
C LEU A 26 5.88 -10.30 -4.87
N ARG A 27 6.23 -9.75 -6.04
CA ARG A 27 6.86 -10.49 -7.15
C ARG A 27 8.23 -11.05 -6.78
N GLN A 28 9.00 -10.33 -5.98
CA GLN A 28 10.31 -10.81 -5.51
C GLN A 28 10.19 -12.02 -4.56
N MET A 29 9.25 -11.98 -3.63
CA MET A 29 9.13 -13.01 -2.59
C MET A 29 8.21 -14.17 -2.98
N LEU A 30 7.22 -13.90 -3.82
CA LEU A 30 6.19 -14.84 -4.23
C LEU A 30 6.07 -14.87 -5.78
N PRO A 31 7.17 -15.16 -6.49
CA PRO A 31 7.24 -15.07 -7.96
C PRO A 31 6.38 -16.11 -8.68
N GLN A 32 5.90 -17.15 -7.96
CA GLN A 32 5.09 -18.22 -8.54
C GLN A 32 3.65 -17.80 -8.86
N TYR A 33 3.10 -16.75 -8.20
CA TYR A 33 1.72 -16.33 -8.42
C TYR A 33 1.58 -15.40 -9.61
N ASP A 34 0.38 -15.41 -10.20
CA ASP A 34 -0.02 -14.41 -11.19
C ASP A 34 -0.61 -13.19 -10.49
N TYR A 35 -0.29 -12.00 -10.98
CA TYR A 35 -0.75 -10.74 -10.44
C TYR A 35 -1.52 -9.92 -11.47
N MET A 36 -2.46 -9.12 -10.98
CA MET A 36 -3.16 -8.11 -11.78
C MET A 36 -3.13 -6.79 -11.01
N TYR A 37 -2.32 -5.85 -11.45
CA TYR A 37 -2.22 -4.52 -10.88
C TYR A 37 -3.23 -3.59 -11.51
N LEU A 38 -3.95 -2.82 -10.70
CA LEU A 38 -4.85 -1.75 -11.14
C LEU A 38 -4.50 -0.44 -10.43
N GLY A 39 -4.01 0.53 -11.19
CA GLY A 39 -3.77 1.90 -10.75
C GLY A 39 -4.92 2.82 -11.15
N ASP A 40 -5.55 3.47 -10.18
CA ASP A 40 -6.59 4.50 -10.43
C ASP A 40 -5.96 5.89 -10.63
N ASN A 41 -5.06 5.95 -11.60
CA ASN A 41 -4.17 7.09 -11.85
C ASN A 41 -4.93 8.36 -12.27
N ALA A 42 -6.04 8.23 -13.02
CA ALA A 42 -6.86 9.37 -13.45
C ALA A 42 -7.54 10.10 -12.27
N ARG A 43 -7.75 9.42 -11.14
CA ARG A 43 -8.40 10.00 -9.97
C ARG A 43 -7.46 10.22 -8.77
N ALA A 44 -6.16 9.96 -8.97
CA ALA A 44 -5.11 10.27 -7.99
C ALA A 44 -5.04 11.80 -7.72
N PRO A 45 -4.53 12.25 -6.56
CA PRO A 45 -4.17 11.47 -5.38
C PRO A 45 -5.38 11.23 -4.43
N TYR A 46 -5.35 10.13 -3.66
CA TYR A 46 -6.38 9.84 -2.64
C TYR A 46 -6.08 10.45 -1.27
N GLY A 47 -4.83 10.82 -1.04
CA GLY A 47 -4.32 11.23 0.27
C GLY A 47 -5.04 12.38 0.95
N SER A 48 -5.64 13.30 0.19
CA SER A 48 -6.39 14.48 0.67
C SER A 48 -7.91 14.35 0.52
N ARG A 49 -8.42 13.26 -0.08
CA ARG A 49 -9.86 13.10 -0.34
C ARG A 49 -10.63 12.65 0.90
N SER A 50 -11.95 12.91 0.93
CA SER A 50 -12.83 12.48 2.02
C SER A 50 -12.91 10.95 2.12
N PHE A 51 -13.44 10.47 3.23
CA PHE A 51 -13.65 9.03 3.45
C PHE A 51 -14.58 8.44 2.38
N GLU A 52 -15.69 9.09 2.10
CA GLU A 52 -16.73 8.63 1.16
C GLU A 52 -16.18 8.52 -0.26
N VAL A 53 -15.37 9.50 -0.69
CA VAL A 53 -14.78 9.50 -2.03
C VAL A 53 -13.76 8.36 -2.16
N VAL A 54 -12.88 8.18 -1.17
CA VAL A 54 -11.90 7.09 -1.18
C VAL A 54 -12.61 5.73 -1.15
N TYR A 55 -13.62 5.57 -0.31
CA TYR A 55 -14.41 4.34 -0.26
C TYR A 55 -15.07 4.03 -1.61
N LYS A 56 -15.79 5.02 -2.20
CA LYS A 56 -16.45 4.85 -3.50
C LYS A 56 -15.46 4.40 -4.58
N PHE A 57 -14.35 5.07 -4.72
CA PHE A 57 -13.36 4.78 -5.75
C PHE A 57 -12.68 3.43 -5.54
N THR A 58 -12.28 3.12 -4.30
CA THR A 58 -11.68 1.83 -3.95
C THR A 58 -12.65 0.69 -4.20
N ARG A 59 -13.93 0.86 -3.84
CA ARG A 59 -14.97 -0.14 -4.09
C ARG A 59 -15.13 -0.44 -5.57
N GLN A 60 -15.19 0.58 -6.43
CA GLN A 60 -15.28 0.42 -7.89
C GLN A 60 -14.09 -0.38 -8.42
N ALA A 61 -12.87 -0.06 -7.99
CA ALA A 61 -11.66 -0.77 -8.40
C ALA A 61 -11.65 -2.23 -7.94
N VAL A 62 -12.06 -2.51 -6.70
CA VAL A 62 -12.19 -3.87 -6.18
C VAL A 62 -13.20 -4.69 -6.99
N LEU A 63 -14.36 -4.10 -7.29
CA LEU A 63 -15.39 -4.75 -8.12
C LEU A 63 -14.87 -5.03 -9.54
N LYS A 64 -14.11 -4.11 -10.13
CA LYS A 64 -13.48 -4.31 -11.44
C LYS A 64 -12.51 -5.50 -11.40
N LEU A 65 -11.62 -5.56 -10.42
CA LEU A 65 -10.70 -6.69 -10.26
C LEU A 65 -11.46 -8.01 -10.05
N PHE A 66 -12.52 -8.00 -9.27
CA PHE A 66 -13.39 -9.16 -9.09
C PHE A 66 -14.06 -9.60 -10.39
N SER A 67 -14.55 -8.67 -11.20
CA SER A 67 -15.16 -8.99 -12.51
C SER A 67 -14.15 -9.55 -13.50
N MET A 68 -12.85 -9.26 -13.31
CA MET A 68 -11.75 -9.79 -14.11
C MET A 68 -11.17 -11.11 -13.58
N GLY A 69 -11.83 -11.73 -12.59
CA GLY A 69 -11.50 -13.06 -12.08
C GLY A 69 -10.63 -13.09 -10.84
N CYS A 70 -10.23 -11.96 -10.26
CA CYS A 70 -9.51 -11.96 -8.99
C CYS A 70 -10.41 -12.45 -7.85
N HIS A 71 -9.94 -13.41 -7.04
CA HIS A 71 -10.62 -13.85 -5.81
C HIS A 71 -10.06 -13.19 -4.57
N LEU A 72 -8.81 -12.80 -4.65
CA LEU A 72 -8.06 -12.10 -3.61
C LEU A 72 -7.57 -10.77 -4.16
N VAL A 73 -7.90 -9.67 -3.48
CA VAL A 73 -7.44 -8.32 -3.82
C VAL A 73 -6.68 -7.73 -2.63
N ILE A 74 -5.52 -7.15 -2.90
CA ILE A 74 -4.71 -6.41 -1.93
C ILE A 74 -4.86 -4.92 -2.23
N LEU A 75 -5.28 -4.13 -1.24
CA LEU A 75 -5.24 -2.68 -1.31
C LEU A 75 -3.79 -2.22 -1.09
N GLY A 76 -3.03 -2.08 -2.16
CA GLY A 76 -1.64 -1.61 -2.17
C GLY A 76 -1.48 -0.12 -1.86
N CYS A 77 -2.56 0.58 -1.51
CA CYS A 77 -2.60 1.98 -1.12
C CYS A 77 -2.88 2.11 0.38
N ASN A 78 -2.03 2.83 1.11
CA ASN A 78 -2.24 3.10 2.54
C ASN A 78 -3.53 3.88 2.81
N THR A 79 -3.81 4.90 2.02
CA THR A 79 -5.03 5.70 2.15
C THR A 79 -6.29 4.88 1.89
N ALA A 80 -6.28 4.03 0.87
CA ALA A 80 -7.39 3.13 0.58
C ALA A 80 -7.56 2.07 1.69
N SER A 81 -6.45 1.47 2.16
CA SER A 81 -6.46 0.54 3.29
C SER A 81 -7.02 1.18 4.55
N ALA A 82 -6.65 2.44 4.83
CA ALA A 82 -7.09 3.17 6.01
C ALA A 82 -8.57 3.55 5.97
N LYS A 83 -9.08 3.96 4.80
CA LYS A 83 -10.40 4.56 4.66
C LYS A 83 -11.47 3.64 4.08
N ALA A 84 -11.12 2.64 3.28
CA ALA A 84 -12.10 1.84 2.56
C ALA A 84 -12.17 0.37 3.00
N LEU A 85 -11.04 -0.22 3.40
CA LEU A 85 -10.92 -1.66 3.65
C LEU A 85 -12.02 -2.21 4.56
N ARG A 86 -12.19 -1.60 5.74
CA ARG A 86 -13.15 -2.09 6.75
C ARG A 86 -14.59 -2.09 6.22
N SER A 87 -14.97 -1.03 5.51
CA SER A 87 -16.31 -0.94 4.92
C SER A 87 -16.52 -2.00 3.84
N ILE A 88 -15.53 -2.20 2.97
CA ILE A 88 -15.58 -3.24 1.93
C ILE A 88 -15.68 -4.63 2.56
N GLN A 89 -14.86 -4.94 3.56
CA GLN A 89 -14.85 -6.26 4.21
C GLN A 89 -16.13 -6.55 4.98
N GLN A 90 -16.74 -5.55 5.65
CA GLN A 90 -17.86 -5.76 6.55
C GLN A 90 -19.22 -5.57 5.88
N ARG A 91 -19.30 -4.82 4.79
CA ARG A 91 -20.55 -4.50 4.08
C ARG A 91 -20.60 -5.12 2.71
N ASP A 92 -19.61 -4.83 1.85
CA ASP A 92 -19.70 -5.20 0.44
C ASP A 92 -19.43 -6.69 0.20
N ILE A 93 -18.36 -7.26 0.80
CA ILE A 93 -17.98 -8.66 0.57
C ILE A 93 -19.09 -9.64 0.98
N PRO A 94 -19.72 -9.52 2.17
CA PRO A 94 -20.81 -10.43 2.55
C PRO A 94 -22.00 -10.42 1.61
N GLU A 95 -22.30 -9.29 0.99
CA GLU A 95 -23.43 -9.11 0.08
C GLU A 95 -23.12 -9.54 -1.35
N LEU A 96 -21.88 -9.36 -1.79
CA LEU A 96 -21.45 -9.59 -3.17
C LEU A 96 -21.00 -11.03 -3.41
N ASP A 97 -20.02 -11.49 -2.66
CA ASP A 97 -19.44 -12.83 -2.77
C ASP A 97 -18.60 -13.14 -1.51
N PRO A 98 -19.15 -13.87 -0.54
CA PRO A 98 -18.49 -14.15 0.73
C PRO A 98 -17.23 -15.04 0.61
N GLU A 99 -16.98 -15.65 -0.55
CA GLU A 99 -15.77 -16.44 -0.79
C GLU A 99 -14.56 -15.56 -1.21
N ARG A 100 -14.81 -14.32 -1.67
CA ARG A 100 -13.75 -13.39 -2.04
C ARG A 100 -13.14 -12.69 -0.83
N ARG A 101 -11.93 -12.18 -1.01
CA ARG A 101 -11.20 -11.49 0.07
C ARG A 101 -10.55 -10.21 -0.43
N VAL A 102 -10.56 -9.22 0.46
CA VAL A 102 -9.80 -7.97 0.28
C VAL A 102 -8.91 -7.79 1.50
N LEU A 103 -7.61 -7.61 1.28
CA LEU A 103 -6.61 -7.39 2.32
C LEU A 103 -6.02 -5.98 2.19
N GLY A 104 -5.54 -5.42 3.30
CA GLY A 104 -4.86 -4.13 3.30
C GLY A 104 -3.40 -4.28 3.71
N ILE A 105 -2.62 -3.21 3.52
CA ILE A 105 -1.17 -3.21 3.78
C ILE A 105 -0.78 -2.58 5.14
N ILE A 106 -1.73 -2.05 5.90
CA ILE A 106 -1.45 -1.46 7.22
C ILE A 106 -1.19 -2.55 8.26
N ARG A 107 -2.07 -3.55 8.33
CA ARG A 107 -2.00 -4.61 9.33
C ARG A 107 -0.70 -5.43 9.28
N PRO A 108 -0.18 -5.86 8.11
CA PRO A 108 1.10 -6.55 8.04
C PRO A 108 2.25 -5.81 8.72
N THR A 109 2.31 -4.49 8.55
CA THR A 109 3.32 -3.65 9.21
C THR A 109 3.06 -3.53 10.71
N ALA A 110 1.80 -3.40 11.13
CA ALA A 110 1.44 -3.35 12.54
C ALA A 110 1.77 -4.66 13.30
N GLU A 111 1.67 -5.81 12.63
CA GLU A 111 1.97 -7.12 13.22
C GLU A 111 3.44 -7.29 13.59
N VAL A 112 4.35 -6.70 12.82
CA VAL A 112 5.80 -6.85 13.05
C VAL A 112 6.43 -5.71 13.84
N ILE A 113 5.79 -4.56 13.92
CA ILE A 113 6.42 -3.33 14.46
C ILE A 113 6.92 -3.50 15.90
N GLY A 114 6.20 -4.25 16.73
CA GLY A 114 6.59 -4.50 18.10
C GLY A 114 7.84 -5.34 18.28
N THR A 115 8.25 -6.07 17.23
CA THR A 115 9.53 -6.80 17.21
C THR A 115 10.69 -5.95 16.68
N LEU A 116 10.37 -4.83 16.03
CA LEU A 116 11.34 -3.94 15.41
C LEU A 116 11.77 -2.79 16.32
N THR A 117 10.81 -2.21 17.07
CA THR A 117 11.12 -1.13 18.01
C THR A 117 11.67 -1.69 19.34
N LYS A 118 12.67 -1.01 19.89
CA LYS A 118 13.22 -1.27 21.22
C LYS A 118 12.72 -0.26 22.26
N SER A 119 12.59 1.00 21.85
CA SER A 119 12.10 2.07 22.71
C SER A 119 10.60 1.99 23.01
N ARG A 120 9.85 1.27 22.17
CA ARG A 120 8.37 1.24 22.16
C ARG A 120 7.75 2.56 21.72
N HIS A 121 8.54 3.42 21.05
CA HIS A 121 8.11 4.66 20.43
C HIS A 121 8.27 4.55 18.90
N VAL A 122 7.15 4.70 18.18
CA VAL A 122 7.09 4.48 16.73
C VAL A 122 6.57 5.74 16.03
N GLY A 123 7.32 6.21 15.06
CA GLY A 123 6.92 7.30 14.17
C GLY A 123 6.21 6.80 12.92
N ILE A 124 5.27 7.60 12.41
CA ILE A 124 4.59 7.33 11.14
C ILE A 124 4.69 8.56 10.24
N LEU A 125 5.28 8.39 9.06
CA LEU A 125 5.26 9.36 7.98
C LEU A 125 4.29 8.87 6.91
N ALA A 126 3.20 9.60 6.67
CA ALA A 126 2.12 9.16 5.78
C ALA A 126 1.38 10.31 5.10
N THR A 127 0.40 10.00 4.27
CA THR A 127 -0.52 11.01 3.72
C THR A 127 -1.41 11.58 4.82
N GLU A 128 -1.96 12.77 4.58
CA GLU A 128 -2.88 13.41 5.52
C GLU A 128 -4.08 12.51 5.85
N GLY A 129 -4.65 11.83 4.84
CA GLY A 129 -5.76 10.92 5.01
C GLY A 129 -5.43 9.70 5.85
N THR A 130 -4.23 9.15 5.71
CA THR A 130 -3.77 8.01 6.52
C THR A 130 -3.54 8.44 7.98
N ILE A 131 -2.91 9.58 8.22
CA ILE A 131 -2.69 10.10 9.60
C ILE A 131 -4.03 10.40 10.28
N LYS A 132 -4.93 11.14 9.62
CA LYS A 132 -6.25 11.49 10.19
C LYS A 132 -7.15 10.29 10.46
N SER A 133 -6.96 9.18 9.74
CA SER A 133 -7.74 7.95 9.97
C SER A 133 -7.39 7.24 11.28
N GLU A 134 -6.23 7.53 11.86
CA GLU A 134 -5.62 6.84 13.00
C GLU A 134 -5.48 5.31 12.84
N SER A 135 -5.60 4.78 11.61
CA SER A 135 -5.64 3.33 11.35
C SER A 135 -4.38 2.61 11.82
N TYR A 136 -3.19 3.21 11.67
CA TYR A 136 -1.95 2.64 12.22
C TYR A 136 -1.97 2.58 13.74
N LYS A 137 -2.34 3.68 14.40
CA LYS A 137 -2.44 3.76 15.87
C LYS A 137 -3.42 2.73 16.41
N MET A 138 -4.58 2.56 15.75
CA MET A 138 -5.57 1.57 16.12
C MET A 138 -5.06 0.13 15.93
N GLU A 139 -4.44 -0.19 14.79
CA GLU A 139 -3.97 -1.55 14.53
C GLU A 139 -2.74 -1.90 15.39
N ILE A 140 -1.81 -0.98 15.59
CA ILE A 140 -0.67 -1.17 16.49
C ILE A 140 -1.15 -1.32 17.93
N GLY A 141 -2.04 -0.45 18.40
CA GLY A 141 -2.55 -0.50 19.79
C GLY A 141 -3.33 -1.77 20.13
N LYS A 142 -3.94 -2.46 19.15
CA LYS A 142 -4.58 -3.77 19.36
C LYS A 142 -3.57 -4.89 19.62
N LEU A 143 -2.40 -4.81 18.97
CA LEU A 143 -1.38 -5.87 18.99
C LEU A 143 -0.29 -5.58 20.04
N TRP A 144 0.02 -4.32 20.22
CA TRP A 144 1.11 -3.81 21.05
C TRP A 144 0.63 -2.58 21.84
N PRO A 145 -0.20 -2.77 22.89
CA PRO A 145 -0.82 -1.65 23.62
C PRO A 145 0.17 -0.76 24.37
N ASP A 146 1.39 -1.22 24.55
CA ASP A 146 2.49 -0.51 25.19
C ASP A 146 3.30 0.37 24.20
N ILE A 147 3.01 0.30 22.89
CA ILE A 147 3.70 1.14 21.89
C ILE A 147 3.03 2.51 21.79
N GLN A 148 3.83 3.55 21.98
CA GLN A 148 3.45 4.93 21.69
C GLN A 148 3.63 5.21 20.20
N VAL A 149 2.59 5.79 19.57
CA VAL A 149 2.58 6.06 18.11
C VAL A 149 2.41 7.55 17.88
N SER A 150 3.40 8.17 17.23
CA SER A 150 3.39 9.56 16.77
C SER A 150 3.34 9.62 15.25
N GLY A 151 2.55 10.52 14.67
CA GLY A 151 2.37 10.57 13.22
C GLY A 151 2.46 11.97 12.63
N VAL A 152 3.11 12.09 11.48
CA VAL A 152 3.23 13.36 10.73
C VAL A 152 2.77 13.16 9.29
N ALA A 153 1.91 14.06 8.82
CA ALA A 153 1.48 14.09 7.43
C ALA A 153 2.54 14.71 6.52
N CYS A 154 2.79 14.06 5.37
CA CYS A 154 3.78 14.46 4.38
C CYS A 154 3.10 14.72 3.01
N PRO A 155 2.30 15.79 2.87
CA PRO A 155 1.40 15.98 1.72
C PRO A 155 2.11 16.15 0.38
N LEU A 156 3.38 16.59 0.36
CA LEU A 156 4.14 16.85 -0.86
C LEU A 156 4.98 15.64 -1.32
N TRP A 157 5.25 14.67 -0.46
CA TRP A 157 6.22 13.61 -0.75
C TRP A 157 5.83 12.74 -1.93
N ALA A 158 4.55 12.38 -2.05
CA ALA A 158 4.09 11.59 -3.20
C ALA A 158 4.25 12.38 -4.51
N ALA A 159 3.85 13.66 -4.54
CA ALA A 159 3.99 14.50 -5.72
C ALA A 159 5.45 14.68 -6.16
N ILE A 160 6.37 14.87 -5.21
CA ILE A 160 7.82 14.97 -5.49
C ILE A 160 8.32 13.71 -6.21
N VAL A 161 7.87 12.53 -5.75
CA VAL A 161 8.23 11.25 -6.39
C VAL A 161 7.63 11.15 -7.80
N GLU A 162 6.35 11.49 -7.96
CA GLU A 162 5.65 11.37 -9.24
C GLU A 162 6.20 12.28 -10.34
N VAL A 163 6.79 13.43 -9.96
CA VAL A 163 7.47 14.32 -10.92
C VAL A 163 8.97 14.00 -11.08
N ASN A 164 9.42 12.85 -10.56
CA ASN A 164 10.81 12.37 -10.63
C ASN A 164 11.84 13.32 -10.01
N GLU A 165 11.47 14.00 -8.91
CA GLU A 165 12.30 14.95 -8.17
C GLU A 165 12.78 14.38 -6.81
N ALA A 166 12.72 13.05 -6.63
CA ALA A 166 13.04 12.39 -5.37
C ALA A 166 14.47 12.65 -4.85
N ASP A 167 15.43 12.85 -5.74
CA ASP A 167 16.84 13.12 -5.41
C ASP A 167 17.20 14.62 -5.47
N SER A 168 16.21 15.50 -5.61
CA SER A 168 16.43 16.94 -5.70
C SER A 168 16.73 17.57 -4.32
N PRO A 169 17.41 18.73 -4.26
CA PRO A 169 17.56 19.50 -3.02
C PRO A 169 16.21 19.93 -2.42
N GLY A 170 15.17 20.09 -3.26
CA GLY A 170 13.81 20.36 -2.82
C GLY A 170 13.21 19.20 -2.05
N ALA A 171 13.40 17.97 -2.54
CA ALA A 171 12.98 16.75 -1.83
C ALA A 171 13.65 16.67 -0.45
N ASP A 172 14.98 16.88 -0.41
CA ASP A 172 15.76 16.83 0.83
C ASP A 172 15.24 17.83 1.88
N TYR A 173 14.92 19.05 1.46
CA TYR A 173 14.32 20.06 2.34
C TYR A 173 12.98 19.59 2.92
N PHE A 174 12.07 19.09 2.08
CA PHE A 174 10.74 18.67 2.54
C PHE A 174 10.79 17.40 3.38
N VAL A 175 11.71 16.49 3.08
CA VAL A 175 11.95 15.27 3.86
C VAL A 175 12.47 15.64 5.24
N LYS A 176 13.55 16.43 5.32
CA LYS A 176 14.13 16.91 6.58
C LYS A 176 13.07 17.60 7.45
N LYS A 177 12.30 18.52 6.88
CA LYS A 177 11.25 19.26 7.59
C LYS A 177 10.27 18.34 8.31
N ARG A 178 9.86 17.22 7.70
CA ARG A 178 8.88 16.29 8.29
C ARG A 178 9.52 15.35 9.30
N ILE A 179 10.73 14.90 9.06
CA ILE A 179 11.50 14.12 10.04
C ILE A 179 11.75 14.96 11.30
N ASP A 180 12.25 16.20 11.15
CA ASP A 180 12.47 17.11 12.28
C ASP A 180 11.16 17.39 13.06
N GLN A 181 10.03 17.48 12.35
CA GLN A 181 8.72 17.65 13.00
C GLN A 181 8.36 16.42 13.82
N LEU A 182 8.53 15.22 13.28
CA LEU A 182 8.23 13.97 13.97
C LEU A 182 9.08 13.78 15.20
N MET A 183 10.39 13.99 15.08
CA MET A 183 11.34 13.84 16.20
C MET A 183 11.14 14.87 17.31
N ARG A 184 10.64 16.08 16.97
CA ARG A 184 10.24 17.06 18.00
C ARG A 184 8.95 16.68 18.75
N MET A 185 8.08 15.86 18.16
CA MET A 185 6.87 15.38 18.84
C MET A 185 7.17 14.27 19.86
N ASP A 186 8.21 13.48 19.55
CA ASP A 186 8.58 12.33 20.38
C ASP A 186 10.05 11.98 20.09
N GLU A 187 10.93 12.32 21.02
CA GLU A 187 12.39 12.15 20.91
C GLU A 187 12.83 10.70 21.09
N ASP A 188 11.97 9.87 21.69
CA ASP A 188 12.26 8.45 21.94
C ASP A 188 11.97 7.54 20.74
N ILE A 189 11.49 8.07 19.63
CA ILE A 189 11.23 7.29 18.40
C ILE A 189 12.52 6.63 17.90
N ASP A 190 12.52 5.31 17.86
CA ASP A 190 13.61 4.50 17.28
C ASP A 190 13.23 3.82 15.95
N THR A 191 11.95 3.84 15.60
CA THR A 191 11.43 3.14 14.42
C THR A 191 10.39 4.00 13.71
N ILE A 192 10.54 4.20 12.40
CA ILE A 192 9.63 5.00 11.56
C ILE A 192 9.02 4.12 10.48
N ILE A 193 7.68 4.12 10.39
CA ILE A 193 6.92 3.47 9.33
C ILE A 193 6.71 4.45 8.17
N LEU A 194 7.02 4.01 6.95
CA LEU A 194 6.63 4.72 5.73
C LEU A 194 5.21 4.32 5.33
N GLY A 195 4.23 5.08 5.82
CA GLY A 195 2.79 4.84 5.60
C GLY A 195 2.26 5.39 4.27
N CYS A 196 3.09 5.43 3.24
CA CYS A 196 2.73 5.70 1.86
C CYS A 196 3.67 4.95 0.92
N THR A 197 3.12 4.36 -0.10
CA THR A 197 3.82 3.49 -1.06
C THR A 197 4.80 4.22 -1.98
N HIS A 198 4.72 5.54 -2.08
CA HIS A 198 5.69 6.38 -2.79
C HIS A 198 6.98 6.62 -2.00
N TYR A 199 6.89 6.62 -0.67
CA TYR A 199 7.99 7.11 0.18
C TYR A 199 9.27 6.26 0.15
N PRO A 200 9.26 4.96 -0.18
CA PRO A 200 10.50 4.21 -0.41
C PRO A 200 11.42 4.82 -1.48
N LEU A 201 10.87 5.57 -2.46
CA LEU A 201 11.67 6.25 -3.48
C LEU A 201 12.42 7.49 -2.95
N LEU A 202 12.04 7.99 -1.76
CA LEU A 202 12.75 9.06 -1.05
C LEU A 202 13.78 8.53 -0.04
N MET A 203 14.12 7.22 -0.09
CA MET A 203 14.93 6.59 0.96
C MET A 203 16.30 7.25 1.14
N SER A 204 16.95 7.69 0.07
CA SER A 204 18.22 8.41 0.12
C SER A 204 18.14 9.67 0.99
N SER A 205 17.14 10.53 0.71
CA SER A 205 16.85 11.73 1.50
C SER A 205 16.38 11.41 2.93
N ILE A 206 15.58 10.34 3.11
CA ILE A 206 15.10 9.94 4.43
C ILE A 206 16.30 9.53 5.31
N VAL A 207 17.11 8.58 4.86
CA VAL A 207 18.25 8.06 5.64
C VAL A 207 19.26 9.17 5.98
N LYS A 208 19.51 10.08 5.03
CA LYS A 208 20.41 11.24 5.25
C LYS A 208 19.96 12.15 6.40
N ASN A 209 18.64 12.26 6.63
CA ASN A 209 18.07 13.18 7.59
C ASN A 209 17.56 12.50 8.89
N LEU A 210 17.78 11.19 9.04
CA LEU A 210 17.42 10.48 10.26
C LEU A 210 18.46 10.72 11.36
N PRO A 211 18.05 10.82 12.63
CA PRO A 211 18.97 10.70 13.76
C PRO A 211 19.62 9.32 13.83
N ASP A 212 20.79 9.26 14.44
CA ASP A 212 21.49 8.00 14.68
C ASP A 212 20.62 7.02 15.49
N GLY A 213 20.61 5.77 15.08
CA GLY A 213 19.86 4.71 15.75
C GLY A 213 18.41 4.58 15.35
N VAL A 214 17.83 5.53 14.62
CA VAL A 214 16.47 5.45 14.11
C VAL A 214 16.43 4.61 12.83
N ARG A 215 15.56 3.60 12.80
CA ARG A 215 15.34 2.76 11.60
C ARG A 215 14.08 3.13 10.84
N VAL A 216 14.08 2.81 9.55
CA VAL A 216 12.91 2.98 8.68
C VAL A 216 12.37 1.62 8.26
N VAL A 217 11.04 1.50 8.23
CA VAL A 217 10.32 0.27 7.87
C VAL A 217 9.53 0.50 6.58
N PRO A 218 10.05 0.11 5.42
CA PRO A 218 9.28 0.04 4.18
C PRO A 218 8.37 -1.19 4.20
N GLN A 219 7.20 -1.10 3.56
CA GLN A 219 6.14 -2.10 3.74
C GLN A 219 6.25 -3.34 2.86
N GLY A 220 6.86 -3.25 1.67
CA GLY A 220 6.76 -4.27 0.62
C GLY A 220 7.06 -5.70 1.10
N GLN A 221 8.17 -5.89 1.81
CA GLN A 221 8.57 -7.20 2.32
C GLN A 221 7.61 -7.75 3.39
N TYR A 222 7.13 -6.90 4.29
CA TYR A 222 6.20 -7.34 5.37
C TYR A 222 4.83 -7.70 4.80
N VAL A 223 4.37 -6.99 3.79
CA VAL A 223 3.14 -7.32 3.06
C VAL A 223 3.29 -8.66 2.35
N ALA A 224 4.43 -8.93 1.73
CA ALA A 224 4.68 -10.21 1.05
C ALA A 224 4.77 -11.39 2.02
N ASN A 225 5.45 -11.23 3.16
CA ASN A 225 5.49 -12.24 4.22
C ASN A 225 4.08 -12.54 4.78
N SER A 226 3.31 -11.50 5.04
CA SER A 226 1.94 -11.63 5.56
C SER A 226 1.01 -12.30 4.55
N LEU A 227 1.17 -12.02 3.24
CA LEU A 227 0.42 -12.71 2.19
C LEU A 227 0.79 -14.18 2.11
N GLN A 228 2.07 -14.53 2.19
CA GLN A 228 2.55 -15.91 2.20
C GLN A 228 1.93 -16.70 3.35
N ASP A 229 2.01 -16.16 4.55
CA ASP A 229 1.41 -16.76 5.75
C ASP A 229 -0.11 -16.87 5.64
N TYR A 230 -0.75 -15.83 5.09
CA TYR A 230 -2.20 -15.85 4.84
C TYR A 230 -2.60 -17.01 3.92
N LEU A 231 -1.93 -17.17 2.78
CA LEU A 231 -2.25 -18.23 1.82
C LEU A 231 -1.98 -19.62 2.40
N GLN A 232 -0.91 -19.80 3.18
CA GLN A 232 -0.63 -21.06 3.90
C GLN A 232 -1.75 -21.42 4.88
N ARG A 233 -2.29 -20.46 5.61
CA ARG A 233 -3.38 -20.67 6.58
C ARG A 233 -4.77 -20.79 5.91
N HIS A 234 -4.90 -20.41 4.64
CA HIS A 234 -6.17 -20.40 3.90
C HIS A 234 -6.05 -21.20 2.59
N PRO A 235 -5.90 -22.54 2.66
CA PRO A 235 -5.65 -23.38 1.48
C PRO A 235 -6.77 -23.29 0.42
N LYS A 236 -8.01 -23.01 0.81
CA LYS A 236 -9.09 -22.75 -0.16
C LYS A 236 -8.82 -21.51 -1.01
N MET A 237 -8.35 -20.42 -0.39
CA MET A 237 -7.99 -19.21 -1.12
C MET A 237 -6.74 -19.43 -1.96
N GLU A 238 -5.76 -20.18 -1.45
CA GLU A 238 -4.55 -20.52 -2.19
C GLU A 238 -4.86 -21.32 -3.48
N GLN A 239 -5.85 -22.20 -3.45
CA GLN A 239 -6.35 -22.94 -4.63
C GLN A 239 -7.09 -22.04 -5.64
N MET A 240 -7.59 -20.88 -5.22
CA MET A 240 -8.30 -19.93 -6.06
C MET A 240 -7.38 -18.87 -6.69
N VAL A 241 -6.06 -18.93 -6.44
CA VAL A 241 -5.08 -18.05 -7.07
C VAL A 241 -4.24 -18.80 -8.10
N THR A 242 -4.06 -18.20 -9.27
CA THR A 242 -3.28 -18.82 -10.36
C THR A 242 -1.78 -18.67 -10.15
N LYS A 243 -1.04 -19.61 -10.73
CA LYS A 243 0.42 -19.70 -10.65
C LYS A 243 1.00 -19.80 -12.07
N GLY A 244 1.75 -18.80 -12.45
CA GLY A 244 2.41 -18.72 -13.77
C GLY A 244 3.50 -17.65 -13.77
N GLY A 245 3.58 -16.86 -12.69
CA GLY A 245 4.56 -15.79 -12.53
C GLY A 245 4.28 -14.59 -13.45
N SER A 246 3.08 -14.49 -14.00
CA SER A 246 2.70 -13.39 -14.90
C SER A 246 2.20 -12.17 -14.12
N CYS A 247 2.28 -10.99 -14.75
CA CYS A 247 1.70 -9.77 -14.20
C CYS A 247 1.03 -8.98 -15.31
N LYS A 248 -0.25 -8.62 -15.10
CA LYS A 248 -1.01 -7.71 -15.95
C LYS A 248 -1.12 -6.35 -15.27
N TYR A 249 -0.93 -5.29 -16.04
CA TYR A 249 -1.05 -3.92 -15.54
C TYR A 249 -2.26 -3.23 -16.17
N LEU A 250 -3.04 -2.58 -15.33
CA LEU A 250 -4.24 -1.84 -15.71
C LEU A 250 -4.13 -0.42 -15.16
N THR A 251 -4.61 0.56 -15.92
CA THR A 251 -4.63 1.97 -15.52
C THR A 251 -5.94 2.63 -15.93
N THR A 252 -6.37 3.64 -15.19
CA THR A 252 -7.47 4.53 -15.57
C THR A 252 -6.99 5.80 -16.29
N GLU A 253 -5.68 5.96 -16.47
CA GLU A 253 -5.02 7.07 -17.18
C GLU A 253 -4.44 6.56 -18.51
N SER A 254 -3.74 7.40 -19.27
CA SER A 254 -3.09 6.97 -20.51
C SER A 254 -2.03 5.88 -20.27
N GLU A 255 -1.94 4.96 -21.22
CA GLU A 255 -0.99 3.85 -21.16
C GLU A 255 0.46 4.35 -21.21
N GLU A 256 0.73 5.40 -21.99
CA GLU A 256 2.05 6.01 -22.13
C GLU A 256 2.53 6.57 -20.79
N LYS A 257 1.68 7.36 -20.11
CA LYS A 257 1.99 7.95 -18.81
C LYS A 257 2.23 6.87 -17.74
N PHE A 258 1.47 5.78 -17.80
CA PHE A 258 1.70 4.65 -16.89
C PHE A 258 3.06 3.99 -17.15
N LYS A 259 3.43 3.75 -18.41
CA LYS A 259 4.72 3.15 -18.79
C LYS A 259 5.91 4.00 -18.33
N GLU A 260 5.83 5.32 -18.51
CA GLU A 260 6.85 6.26 -18.00
C GLU A 260 6.99 6.18 -16.48
N SER A 261 5.88 6.20 -15.75
CA SER A 261 5.89 6.10 -14.30
C SER A 261 6.38 4.72 -13.82
N ALA A 262 6.01 3.65 -14.49
CA ALA A 262 6.47 2.30 -14.13
C ALA A 262 8.00 2.19 -14.19
N LEU A 263 8.67 2.87 -15.10
CA LEU A 263 10.14 2.95 -15.14
C LEU A 263 10.73 3.56 -13.86
N ILE A 264 10.06 4.56 -13.26
CA ILE A 264 10.50 5.18 -12.01
C ILE A 264 10.35 4.21 -10.82
N PHE A 265 9.23 3.47 -10.77
CA PHE A 265 8.90 2.64 -9.61
C PHE A 265 9.41 1.21 -9.68
N LEU A 266 9.52 0.63 -10.88
CA LEU A 266 9.89 -0.77 -11.11
C LEU A 266 11.25 -0.94 -11.78
N HIS A 267 11.75 0.12 -12.42
CA HIS A 267 12.95 0.07 -13.29
C HIS A 267 12.83 -0.93 -14.44
N GLU A 268 11.59 -1.24 -14.87
CA GLU A 268 11.29 -2.13 -15.98
C GLU A 268 10.21 -1.52 -16.89
N GLN A 269 10.23 -1.90 -18.18
CA GLN A 269 9.15 -1.58 -19.11
C GLN A 269 8.02 -2.59 -18.91
N VAL A 270 6.78 -2.11 -18.95
CA VAL A 270 5.58 -2.93 -18.76
C VAL A 270 4.57 -2.69 -19.87
N ASP A 271 3.83 -3.73 -20.23
CA ASP A 271 2.63 -3.59 -21.05
C ASP A 271 1.43 -3.33 -20.13
N VAL A 272 0.70 -2.28 -20.41
CA VAL A 272 -0.45 -1.83 -19.63
C VAL A 272 -1.68 -1.70 -20.51
N THR A 273 -2.85 -1.91 -19.95
CA THR A 273 -4.14 -1.75 -20.62
C THR A 273 -4.98 -0.72 -19.90
N HIS A 274 -5.55 0.23 -20.64
CA HIS A 274 -6.49 1.18 -20.09
C HIS A 274 -7.81 0.49 -19.71
N VAL A 275 -8.40 0.90 -18.58
CA VAL A 275 -9.71 0.43 -18.10
C VAL A 275 -10.51 1.56 -17.48
N ASP A 276 -11.83 1.52 -17.71
CA ASP A 276 -12.77 2.41 -17.05
C ASP A 276 -13.30 1.79 -15.74
N LEU A 277 -13.48 2.65 -14.73
CA LEU A 277 -14.10 2.31 -13.46
C LEU A 277 -15.45 3.04 -13.36
N GLU A 278 -16.52 2.30 -13.55
CA GLU A 278 -17.90 2.78 -13.42
C GLU A 278 -18.37 2.82 -11.95
#